data_536e9114e23e5606364aece9eb8b1328
#
_entry.id   536e9114e23e5606364aece9eb8b1328
#
_cell.length_a   1.000
_cell.length_b   1.000
_cell.length_c   1.000
_cell.angle_alpha   90.00
_cell.angle_beta   90.00
_cell.angle_gamma   90.00
#
_symmetry.space_group_name_H-M   'P 1'
#
loop_
_entity.id
_entity.type
_entity.pdbx_description
1 polymer ?
#
loop_
_entity_poly.entity_id
_entity_poly.type
_entity_poly.pdbx_seq_one_letter_code
_entity_poly.pdbx_strand_id
1 'polypeptide(L)'
;MYKRQIEKVDKCIGQIVNATGEMGGSILITADHGNAEVMKGPSGEPWTAHTINKVPLIFIEGEKRKIPNMGNEIYLRDNAGLADIAPTLLQLLKLPIPKEMTGTSLIKEIQLKGYNKLVQPV
;
A
#
# COMPACT_ATOMS: atom_id res chain seq x y z
N MET A 1 -19.90 14.19 -12.51
CA MET A 1 -19.77 14.31 -11.05
C MET A 1 -18.48 13.64 -10.58
N TYR A 2 -18.26 12.34 -10.76
CA TYR A 2 -17.05 11.61 -10.36
C TYR A 2 -15.72 12.18 -10.84
N LYS A 3 -15.64 12.66 -12.09
CA LYS A 3 -14.39 13.23 -12.64
C LYS A 3 -13.81 14.33 -11.76
N ARG A 4 -14.62 15.32 -11.35
CA ARG A 4 -14.17 16.43 -10.50
C ARG A 4 -13.76 15.96 -9.09
N GLN A 5 -14.44 14.95 -8.56
CA GLN A 5 -14.11 14.36 -7.27
C GLN A 5 -12.75 13.65 -7.33
N ILE A 6 -12.52 12.84 -8.37
CA ILE A 6 -11.24 12.15 -8.57
C ILE A 6 -10.11 13.15 -8.79
N GLU A 7 -10.28 14.17 -9.60
CA GLU A 7 -9.30 15.24 -9.80
C GLU A 7 -8.97 15.96 -8.47
N LYS A 8 -9.97 16.15 -7.60
CA LYS A 8 -9.74 16.78 -6.29
C LYS A 8 -8.97 15.86 -5.34
N VAL A 9 -9.33 14.57 -5.31
CA VAL A 9 -8.64 13.56 -4.50
C VAL A 9 -7.19 13.40 -4.97
N ASP A 10 -6.96 13.30 -6.27
CA ASP A 10 -5.61 13.20 -6.85
C ASP A 10 -4.73 14.39 -6.44
N LYS A 11 -5.26 15.61 -6.53
CA LYS A 11 -4.56 16.82 -6.07
C LYS A 11 -4.23 16.78 -4.58
N CYS A 12 -5.15 16.30 -3.73
CA CYS A 12 -4.92 16.17 -2.30
C CYS A 12 -3.88 15.11 -1.99
N ILE A 13 -3.91 13.96 -2.68
CA ILE A 13 -2.91 12.91 -2.57
C ILE A 13 -1.53 13.47 -2.94
N GLY A 14 -1.42 14.20 -4.05
CA GLY A 14 -0.17 14.85 -4.45
C GLY A 14 0.41 15.77 -3.38
N GLN A 15 -0.43 16.56 -2.69
CA GLN A 15 0.00 17.41 -1.58
C GLN A 15 0.53 16.59 -0.39
N ILE A 16 -0.15 15.49 -0.04
CA ILE A 16 0.28 14.59 1.04
C ILE A 16 1.60 13.92 0.68
N VAL A 17 1.73 13.43 -0.56
CA VAL A 17 2.96 12.78 -1.05
C VAL A 17 4.14 13.74 -0.96
N ASN A 18 3.98 14.98 -1.43
CA ASN A 18 5.04 15.99 -1.36
C ASN A 18 5.44 16.30 0.08
N ALA A 19 4.48 16.61 0.95
CA ALA A 19 4.76 16.93 2.34
C ALA A 19 5.43 15.78 3.10
N THR A 20 4.99 14.54 2.85
CA THR A 20 5.59 13.34 3.45
C THR A 20 7.00 13.09 2.91
N GLY A 21 7.19 13.29 1.60
CA GLY A 21 8.49 13.17 0.94
C GLY A 21 9.51 14.16 1.51
N GLU A 22 9.15 15.43 1.71
CA GLU A 22 10.00 16.45 2.35
C GLU A 22 10.44 16.03 3.75
N MET A 23 9.60 15.29 4.48
CA MET A 23 9.93 14.73 5.78
C MET A 23 10.74 13.41 5.69
N GLY A 24 10.94 12.88 4.48
CA GLY A 24 11.60 11.59 4.24
C GLY A 24 10.76 10.39 4.71
N GLY A 25 9.45 10.54 4.80
CA GLY A 25 8.51 9.50 5.19
C GLY A 25 8.11 8.59 4.04
N SER A 26 7.64 7.38 4.36
CA SER A 26 7.05 6.45 3.40
C SER A 26 5.53 6.53 3.42
N ILE A 27 4.90 6.23 2.28
CA ILE A 27 3.45 6.30 2.12
C ILE A 27 2.93 4.99 1.56
N LEU A 28 1.83 4.52 2.11
CA LEU A 28 1.02 3.44 1.55
C LEU A 28 -0.35 3.99 1.20
N ILE A 29 -0.72 3.92 -0.08
CA ILE A 29 -2.01 4.42 -0.59
C ILE A 29 -2.85 3.25 -1.03
N THR A 30 -4.07 3.16 -0.52
CA THR A 30 -5.05 2.15 -0.91
C THR A 30 -6.48 2.67 -0.70
N ALA A 31 -7.47 1.84 -0.96
CA ALA A 31 -8.88 2.11 -0.64
C ALA A 31 -9.47 0.92 0.14
N ASP A 32 -10.57 1.16 0.84
CA ASP A 32 -11.31 0.15 1.61
C ASP A 32 -12.29 -0.65 0.72
N HIS A 33 -12.73 -0.07 -0.40
CA HIS A 33 -13.62 -0.70 -1.39
C HIS A 33 -13.51 0.02 -2.74
N GLY A 34 -14.00 -0.61 -3.79
CA GLY A 34 -14.17 0.01 -5.10
C GLY A 34 -15.43 0.86 -5.17
N ASN A 35 -15.45 1.80 -6.11
CA ASN A 35 -16.60 2.66 -6.40
C ASN A 35 -16.50 3.27 -7.80
N ALA A 36 -15.59 4.22 -8.00
CA ALA A 36 -15.52 5.05 -9.21
C ALA A 36 -15.04 4.32 -10.47
N GLU A 37 -14.48 3.12 -10.35
CA GLU A 37 -14.10 2.28 -11.48
C GLU A 37 -15.33 1.72 -12.21
N VAL A 38 -16.49 1.71 -11.55
CA VAL A 38 -17.80 1.41 -12.16
C VAL A 38 -18.65 2.65 -12.14
N MET A 39 -18.75 3.35 -13.29
CA MET A 39 -19.47 4.63 -13.39
C MET A 39 -20.90 4.48 -13.87
N LYS A 40 -21.23 3.36 -14.51
CA LYS A 40 -22.55 3.06 -15.06
C LYS A 40 -23.02 1.67 -14.67
N GLY A 41 -24.27 1.56 -14.32
CA GLY A 41 -24.95 0.29 -14.11
C GLY A 41 -25.32 -0.43 -15.40
N PRO A 42 -25.90 -1.64 -15.30
CA PRO A 42 -26.25 -2.46 -16.47
C PRO A 42 -27.20 -1.79 -17.46
N SER A 43 -28.08 -0.90 -16.99
CA SER A 43 -29.05 -0.16 -17.83
C SER A 43 -28.52 1.22 -18.25
N GLY A 44 -27.24 1.53 -17.98
CA GLY A 44 -26.62 2.81 -18.34
C GLY A 44 -26.82 3.94 -17.33
N GLU A 45 -27.55 3.70 -16.25
CA GLU A 45 -27.74 4.63 -15.13
C GLU A 45 -26.45 4.91 -14.38
N PRO A 46 -26.32 6.06 -13.71
CA PRO A 46 -25.16 6.34 -12.86
C PRO A 46 -25.06 5.32 -11.72
N TRP A 47 -23.89 4.67 -11.61
CA TRP A 47 -23.60 3.76 -10.51
C TRP A 47 -23.12 4.55 -9.29
N THR A 48 -23.75 4.34 -8.16
CA THR A 48 -23.42 5.05 -6.90
C THR A 48 -23.09 4.11 -5.75
N ALA A 49 -23.19 2.79 -5.97
CA ALA A 49 -22.90 1.79 -4.96
C ALA A 49 -21.40 1.45 -4.90
N HIS A 50 -21.00 0.88 -3.78
CA HIS A 50 -19.68 0.28 -3.64
C HIS A 50 -19.55 -0.95 -4.51
N THR A 51 -18.32 -1.31 -4.86
CA THR A 51 -18.01 -2.56 -5.57
C THR A 51 -17.09 -3.43 -4.74
N ILE A 52 -17.10 -4.72 -5.05
CA ILE A 52 -16.17 -5.70 -4.48
C ILE A 52 -14.90 -5.89 -5.33
N ASN A 53 -14.70 -5.01 -6.30
CA ASN A 53 -13.53 -5.04 -7.16
C ASN A 53 -12.24 -4.80 -6.33
N LYS A 54 -11.15 -5.34 -6.83
CA LYS A 54 -9.83 -5.09 -6.23
C LYS A 54 -9.51 -3.60 -6.28
N VAL A 55 -8.94 -3.09 -5.19
CA VAL A 55 -8.47 -1.72 -5.07
C VAL A 55 -6.96 -1.64 -5.30
N PRO A 56 -6.44 -0.51 -5.77
CA PRO A 56 -5.01 -0.32 -5.95
C PRO A 56 -4.30 -0.30 -4.60
N LEU A 57 -3.04 -0.73 -4.61
CA LEU A 57 -2.10 -0.54 -3.52
C LEU A 57 -0.84 0.08 -4.10
N ILE A 58 -0.47 1.26 -3.62
CA ILE A 58 0.71 1.99 -4.05
C ILE A 58 1.60 2.22 -2.84
N PHE A 59 2.87 1.83 -2.93
CA PHE A 59 3.86 2.10 -1.92
C PHE A 59 4.89 3.10 -2.46
N ILE A 60 5.13 4.17 -1.71
CA ILE A 60 6.15 5.17 -2.00
C ILE A 60 7.14 5.15 -0.84
N GLU A 61 8.37 4.74 -1.12
CA GLU A 61 9.42 4.69 -0.11
C GLU A 61 10.02 6.08 0.12
N GLY A 62 10.15 6.44 1.40
CA GLY A 62 10.83 7.66 1.81
C GLY A 62 12.34 7.48 1.92
N GLU A 63 13.11 8.50 1.57
CA GLU A 63 14.59 8.45 1.54
C GLU A 63 15.23 8.10 2.90
N LYS A 64 14.61 8.50 4.00
CA LYS A 64 15.11 8.24 5.37
C LYS A 64 14.89 6.80 5.85
N ARG A 65 14.12 5.99 5.11
CA ARG A 65 13.74 4.64 5.53
C ARG A 65 14.17 3.56 4.56
N LYS A 66 15.34 3.69 3.96
CA LYS A 66 15.94 2.57 3.21
C LYS A 66 16.01 1.36 4.12
N ILE A 67 15.33 0.29 3.74
CA ILE A 67 15.40 -0.98 4.45
C ILE A 67 16.80 -1.54 4.18
N PRO A 68 17.67 -1.68 5.20
CA PRO A 68 19.03 -2.17 4.99
C PRO A 68 18.96 -3.56 4.33
N ASN A 69 19.76 -3.78 3.29
CA ASN A 69 19.87 -5.03 2.53
C ASN A 69 18.66 -5.39 1.61
N MET A 70 17.63 -4.59 1.53
CA MET A 70 16.75 -4.60 0.37
C MET A 70 17.39 -3.71 -0.69
N GLY A 71 17.65 -4.26 -1.87
CA GLY A 71 18.09 -3.47 -3.02
C GLY A 71 17.13 -2.29 -3.26
N ASN A 72 17.40 -1.44 -4.21
CA ASN A 72 16.61 -0.24 -4.47
C ASN A 72 15.14 -0.50 -4.88
N GLU A 73 14.64 -1.73 -4.80
CA GLU A 73 13.29 -2.10 -5.24
C GLU A 73 12.57 -2.93 -4.17
N ILE A 74 11.43 -2.42 -3.72
CA ILE A 74 10.50 -3.15 -2.86
C ILE A 74 9.46 -3.80 -3.76
N TYR A 75 9.34 -5.13 -3.66
CA TYR A 75 8.31 -5.89 -4.35
C TYR A 75 7.19 -6.21 -3.39
N LEU A 76 5.97 -5.92 -3.81
CA LEU A 76 4.77 -6.31 -3.09
C LEU A 76 4.30 -7.68 -3.59
N ARG A 77 3.74 -8.49 -2.69
CA ARG A 77 3.14 -9.78 -3.07
C ARG A 77 1.77 -9.58 -3.71
N ASP A 78 1.42 -10.50 -4.59
CA ASP A 78 0.08 -10.59 -5.18
C ASP A 78 -0.91 -11.24 -4.21
N ASN A 79 -2.20 -11.19 -4.57
CA ASN A 79 -3.30 -11.82 -3.82
C ASN A 79 -3.38 -11.36 -2.35
N ALA A 80 -3.31 -10.07 -2.18
CA ALA A 80 -3.40 -9.39 -0.90
C ALA A 80 -4.83 -9.00 -0.53
N GLY A 81 -5.04 -8.77 0.76
CA GLY A 81 -6.29 -8.24 1.29
C GLY A 81 -6.06 -7.08 2.25
N LEU A 82 -7.13 -6.40 2.64
CA LEU A 82 -7.04 -5.25 3.56
C LEU A 82 -6.45 -5.62 4.93
N ALA A 83 -6.62 -6.87 5.37
CA ALA A 83 -6.01 -7.38 6.60
C ALA A 83 -4.47 -7.34 6.58
N ASP A 84 -3.86 -7.28 5.40
CA ASP A 84 -2.41 -7.30 5.21
C ASP A 84 -1.78 -5.90 5.36
N ILE A 85 -2.57 -4.84 5.38
CA ILE A 85 -2.08 -3.46 5.47
C ILE A 85 -1.40 -3.21 6.82
N ALA A 86 -2.04 -3.55 7.93
CA ALA A 86 -1.48 -3.33 9.26
C ALA A 86 -0.17 -4.10 9.51
N PRO A 87 -0.06 -5.40 9.21
CA PRO A 87 1.21 -6.12 9.29
C PRO A 87 2.32 -5.50 8.41
N THR A 88 1.97 -4.98 7.23
CA THR A 88 2.92 -4.30 6.36
C THR A 88 3.46 -3.02 6.99
N LEU A 89 2.60 -2.21 7.59
CA LEU A 89 2.99 -1.00 8.31
C LEU A 89 3.89 -1.33 9.51
N LEU A 90 3.55 -2.37 10.28
CA LEU A 90 4.38 -2.80 11.41
C LEU A 90 5.77 -3.25 10.95
N GLN A 91 5.87 -4.00 9.85
CA GLN A 91 7.16 -4.37 9.28
C GLN A 91 7.97 -3.14 8.85
N LEU A 92 7.37 -2.17 8.18
CA LEU A 92 8.02 -0.91 7.80
C LEU A 92 8.51 -0.13 9.01
N LEU A 93 7.77 -0.17 10.11
CA LEU A 93 8.10 0.45 11.39
C LEU A 93 9.11 -0.36 12.21
N LYS A 94 9.46 -1.58 11.78
CA LYS A 94 10.29 -2.56 12.51
C LYS A 94 9.70 -2.91 13.88
N LEU A 95 8.38 -2.97 13.95
CA LEU A 95 7.63 -3.39 15.13
C LEU A 95 7.21 -4.85 15.00
N PRO A 96 7.07 -5.58 16.10
CA PRO A 96 6.59 -6.95 16.07
C PRO A 96 5.14 -7.01 15.60
N ILE A 97 4.80 -8.03 14.82
CA ILE A 97 3.43 -8.30 14.38
C ILE A 97 2.75 -9.15 15.47
N PRO A 98 1.66 -8.68 16.09
CA PRO A 98 0.92 -9.44 17.09
C PRO A 98 0.38 -10.75 16.50
N LYS A 99 0.34 -11.80 17.33
CA LYS A 99 -0.14 -13.13 16.92
C LYS A 99 -1.63 -13.16 16.56
N GLU A 100 -2.38 -12.21 17.07
CA GLU A 100 -3.81 -12.02 16.81
C GLU A 100 -4.09 -11.47 15.40
N MET A 101 -3.10 -10.88 14.74
CA MET A 101 -3.23 -10.45 13.35
C MET A 101 -3.22 -11.66 12.41
N THR A 102 -4.27 -11.80 11.61
CA THR A 102 -4.42 -12.88 10.63
C THR A 102 -3.79 -12.55 9.27
N GLY A 103 -3.59 -11.26 8.99
CA GLY A 103 -2.92 -10.79 7.78
C GLY A 103 -1.41 -11.00 7.84
N THR A 104 -0.78 -10.92 6.67
CA THR A 104 0.68 -11.02 6.53
C THR A 104 1.21 -9.83 5.75
N SER A 105 2.45 -9.41 6.02
CA SER A 105 3.04 -8.28 5.29
C SER A 105 3.01 -8.49 3.78
N LEU A 106 2.79 -7.39 3.06
CA LEU A 106 2.79 -7.33 1.60
C LEU A 106 4.19 -7.24 1.00
N ILE A 107 5.18 -6.90 1.82
CA ILE A 107 6.56 -6.75 1.35
C ILE A 107 7.16 -8.14 1.14
N LYS A 108 7.56 -8.45 -0.10
CA LYS A 108 8.37 -9.62 -0.40
C LYS A 108 9.79 -9.38 0.08
N GLU A 109 10.29 -10.28 0.94
CA GLU A 109 11.72 -10.33 1.20
C GLU A 109 12.44 -10.77 -0.07
N ILE A 110 13.27 -9.89 -0.61
CA ILE A 110 14.16 -10.27 -1.70
C ILE A 110 15.32 -11.03 -1.06
N GLN A 111 15.32 -12.33 -1.19
CA GLN A 111 16.54 -13.11 -0.98
C GLN A 111 17.53 -12.71 -2.09
N LEU A 112 18.44 -11.80 -1.78
CA LEU A 112 19.61 -11.59 -2.62
C LEU A 112 20.37 -12.91 -2.66
N LYS A 113 20.38 -13.56 -3.82
CA LYS A 113 21.25 -14.72 -4.08
C LYS A 113 22.69 -14.29 -3.76
N GLY A 114 23.21 -14.71 -2.62
CA GLY A 114 24.60 -14.50 -2.24
C GLY A 114 24.87 -13.96 -0.84
N TYR A 115 23.89 -13.60 -0.03
CA TYR A 115 24.10 -13.26 1.37
C TYR A 115 23.37 -14.24 2.28
N ASN A 116 24.04 -15.37 2.53
CA ASN A 116 23.81 -16.17 3.73
C ASN A 116 24.35 -15.38 4.93
N LYS A 117 23.49 -14.86 5.79
CA LYS A 117 23.59 -14.90 7.23
C LYS A 117 22.85 -13.75 7.92
N LEU A 118 22.05 -14.16 8.89
CA LEU A 118 21.75 -13.48 10.16
C LEU A 118 20.62 -12.42 10.14
N VAL A 119 19.38 -12.88 10.19
CA VAL A 119 18.47 -12.37 11.22
C VAL A 119 17.93 -13.59 11.95
N GLN A 120 18.48 -13.86 13.14
CA GLN A 120 17.83 -14.74 14.09
C GLN A 120 16.68 -13.98 14.74
N PRO A 121 15.52 -14.62 14.95
CA PRO A 121 14.45 -14.02 15.74
C PRO A 121 14.90 -13.90 17.19
N VAL A 122 14.74 -12.72 17.73
CA VAL A 122 14.83 -12.49 19.18
C VAL A 122 13.49 -12.78 19.80
#